data_f7b469f98ecfe6e7998e94e924a357d2
#
_entry.id   f7b469f98ecfe6e7998e94e924a357d2
#
_cell.length_a   1.000
_cell.length_b   1.000
_cell.length_c   1.000
_cell.angle_alpha   90.00
_cell.angle_beta   90.00
_cell.angle_gamma   90.00
#
_symmetry.space_group_name_H-M   'P 1'
#
loop_
_entity.id
_entity.type
_entity.pdbx_description
1 polymer ?
#
loop_
_entity_poly.entity_id
_entity_poly.type
_entity_poly.pdbx_seq_one_letter_code
_entity_poly.pdbx_strand_id
1 'polypeptide(L)'
;YFTDPNNWRRVAHIIADAIYSRLTGEKGFFDTRVVFVDEQGTKDKRVKRLAIMDQDGANLRYLTKGDELVVTPRFSPASQDIAYMAFGGSDPRVTMMNIDSGQHEIMGNFPGMTFAPRFSPDGQKVVMSLSQGATSNLYVMDLRSRSTMRLTDTNAIDTSPSFSPNGQQIVFESDRGGSQQIYVMSAGGGGAKRISFGEGRYSTPVWSPRGDYIAFTKQKGGSFAIGIMKPDGSGERILTEGFHNEG
;
A
#
# COMPACT_ATOMS: atom_id res chain seq x y z
N TYR A 1 -5.49 -28.33 -20.54
CA TYR A 1 -6.33 -27.83 -19.44
C TYR A 1 -7.78 -28.12 -19.76
N PHE A 2 -8.47 -28.88 -18.92
CA PHE A 2 -9.93 -28.99 -18.95
C PHE A 2 -10.48 -28.01 -17.92
N THR A 3 -11.43 -27.16 -18.31
CA THR A 3 -12.02 -26.16 -17.43
C THR A 3 -13.49 -25.98 -17.77
N ASP A 4 -14.25 -25.48 -16.81
CA ASP A 4 -15.62 -24.98 -17.04
C ASP A 4 -15.56 -23.87 -18.10
N PRO A 5 -16.50 -23.84 -19.06
CA PRO A 5 -16.60 -22.77 -20.07
C PRO A 5 -16.52 -21.35 -19.49
N ASN A 6 -16.98 -21.15 -18.24
CA ASN A 6 -16.93 -19.84 -17.57
C ASN A 6 -15.54 -19.44 -17.09
N ASN A 7 -14.57 -20.36 -17.03
CA ASN A 7 -13.21 -20.12 -16.56
C ASN A 7 -12.17 -19.95 -17.69
N TRP A 8 -12.60 -19.91 -18.94
CA TRP A 8 -11.70 -19.83 -20.09
C TRP A 8 -10.71 -18.65 -20.01
N ARG A 9 -11.16 -17.54 -19.48
CA ARG A 9 -10.38 -16.31 -19.33
C ARG A 9 -9.20 -16.52 -18.39
N ARG A 10 -9.45 -17.08 -17.20
CA ARG A 10 -8.40 -17.40 -16.24
C ARG A 10 -7.41 -18.41 -16.79
N VAL A 11 -7.89 -19.42 -17.53
CA VAL A 11 -7.00 -20.40 -18.18
C VAL A 11 -6.13 -19.71 -19.23
N ALA A 12 -6.67 -18.78 -20.01
CA ALA A 12 -5.89 -17.99 -20.97
C ALA A 12 -4.79 -17.18 -20.27
N HIS A 13 -5.09 -16.53 -19.15
CA HIS A 13 -4.10 -15.79 -18.35
C HIS A 13 -3.01 -16.69 -17.79
N ILE A 14 -3.37 -17.86 -17.23
CA ILE A 14 -2.39 -18.85 -16.73
C ILE A 14 -1.47 -19.35 -17.86
N ILE A 15 -2.02 -19.60 -19.05
CA ILE A 15 -1.23 -19.98 -20.23
C ILE A 15 -0.31 -18.84 -20.65
N ALA A 16 -0.80 -17.61 -20.68
CA ALA A 16 0.01 -16.44 -20.99
C ALA A 16 1.16 -16.26 -19.99
N ASP A 17 0.91 -16.46 -18.68
CA ASP A 17 1.95 -16.46 -17.65
C ASP A 17 3.01 -17.54 -17.87
N ALA A 18 2.59 -18.74 -18.22
CA ALA A 18 3.52 -19.83 -18.51
C ALA A 18 4.40 -19.54 -19.74
N ILE A 19 3.81 -18.99 -20.80
CA ILE A 19 4.54 -18.58 -22.01
C ILE A 19 5.51 -17.44 -21.68
N TYR A 20 5.03 -16.39 -21.00
CA TYR A 20 5.85 -15.25 -20.62
C TYR A 20 7.06 -15.67 -19.78
N SER A 21 6.82 -16.49 -18.74
CA SER A 21 7.89 -16.97 -17.86
C SER A 21 8.92 -17.80 -18.62
N ARG A 22 8.49 -18.60 -19.60
CA ARG A 22 9.39 -19.41 -20.41
C ARG A 22 10.25 -18.57 -21.38
N LEU A 23 9.70 -17.48 -21.89
CA LEU A 23 10.39 -16.60 -22.85
C LEU A 23 11.33 -15.62 -22.16
N THR A 24 10.95 -15.09 -21.00
CA THR A 24 11.67 -13.99 -20.32
C THR A 24 12.49 -14.46 -19.13
N GLY A 25 12.17 -15.62 -18.55
CA GLY A 25 12.71 -16.07 -17.26
C GLY A 25 12.08 -15.35 -16.05
N GLU A 26 11.15 -14.41 -16.26
CA GLU A 26 10.46 -13.68 -15.21
C GLU A 26 9.08 -14.31 -14.92
N LYS A 27 8.56 -14.12 -13.70
CA LYS A 27 7.22 -14.57 -13.34
C LYS A 27 6.18 -13.77 -14.14
N GLY A 28 5.21 -14.47 -14.71
CA GLY A 28 4.07 -13.85 -15.39
C GLY A 28 3.15 -13.10 -14.42
N PHE A 29 2.33 -12.21 -14.96
CA PHE A 29 1.44 -11.33 -14.21
C PHE A 29 0.02 -11.24 -14.83
N PHE A 30 -0.30 -12.08 -15.81
CA PHE A 30 -1.60 -12.04 -16.50
C PHE A 30 -2.73 -12.61 -15.63
N ASP A 31 -2.47 -13.64 -14.79
CA ASP A 31 -3.44 -14.14 -13.80
C ASP A 31 -3.37 -13.34 -12.50
N THR A 32 -3.52 -12.02 -12.61
CA THR A 32 -3.54 -11.10 -11.47
C THR A 32 -4.85 -10.34 -11.38
N ARG A 33 -5.14 -9.83 -10.18
CA ARG A 33 -6.34 -9.04 -9.91
C ARG A 33 -5.97 -7.67 -9.35
N VAL A 34 -6.83 -6.71 -9.61
CA VAL A 34 -6.71 -5.34 -9.11
C VAL A 34 -7.82 -5.11 -8.08
N VAL A 35 -7.45 -4.71 -6.87
CA VAL A 35 -8.38 -4.17 -5.87
C VAL A 35 -8.30 -2.66 -5.90
N PHE A 36 -9.45 -2.00 -5.90
CA PHE A 36 -9.53 -0.54 -5.95
C PHE A 36 -10.76 -0.02 -5.20
N VAL A 37 -10.80 1.28 -5.02
CA VAL A 37 -11.98 1.98 -4.47
C VAL A 37 -12.78 2.52 -5.63
N ASP A 38 -14.00 2.02 -5.79
CA ASP A 38 -15.00 2.58 -6.68
C ASP A 38 -15.75 3.69 -5.96
N GLU A 39 -15.74 4.89 -6.53
CA GLU A 39 -16.43 6.06 -5.98
C GLU A 39 -17.57 6.47 -6.90
N GLN A 40 -18.79 6.44 -6.38
CA GLN A 40 -20.00 6.79 -7.12
C GLN A 40 -20.82 7.83 -6.38
N GLY A 41 -21.69 8.53 -7.13
CA GLY A 41 -22.61 9.52 -6.59
C GLY A 41 -22.18 10.95 -6.83
N THR A 42 -22.99 11.90 -6.33
CA THR A 42 -22.71 13.33 -6.41
C THR A 42 -21.71 13.76 -5.34
N LYS A 43 -21.12 14.96 -5.49
CA LYS A 43 -20.12 15.50 -4.55
C LYS A 43 -20.57 15.42 -3.08
N ASP A 44 -21.86 15.58 -2.81
CA ASP A 44 -22.43 15.60 -1.46
C ASP A 44 -22.95 14.23 -0.97
N LYS A 45 -23.01 13.23 -1.85
CA LYS A 45 -23.50 11.86 -1.56
C LYS A 45 -22.63 10.82 -2.24
N ARG A 46 -21.32 10.87 -1.95
CA ARG A 46 -20.37 9.89 -2.49
C ARG A 46 -20.41 8.60 -1.69
N VAL A 47 -20.51 7.51 -2.39
CA VAL A 47 -20.41 6.16 -1.84
C VAL A 47 -19.10 5.56 -2.34
N LYS A 48 -18.26 5.10 -1.44
CA LYS A 48 -17.02 4.40 -1.75
C LYS A 48 -17.15 2.93 -1.40
N ARG A 49 -16.79 2.08 -2.36
CA ARG A 49 -16.84 0.62 -2.20
C ARG A 49 -15.52 0.01 -2.62
N LEU A 50 -15.08 -1.01 -1.90
CA LEU A 50 -14.01 -1.85 -2.41
C LEU A 50 -14.55 -2.70 -3.55
N ALA A 51 -13.83 -2.70 -4.64
CA ALA A 51 -14.10 -3.51 -5.81
C ALA A 51 -12.84 -4.26 -6.23
N ILE A 52 -13.04 -5.39 -6.89
CA ILE A 52 -11.97 -6.23 -7.44
C ILE A 52 -12.33 -6.61 -8.86
N MET A 53 -11.33 -6.67 -9.72
CA MET A 53 -11.45 -7.11 -11.11
C MET A 53 -10.17 -7.83 -11.53
N ASP A 54 -10.23 -8.56 -12.63
CA ASP A 54 -9.02 -9.06 -13.29
C ASP A 54 -8.23 -7.89 -13.86
N GLN A 55 -6.94 -8.07 -14.10
CA GLN A 55 -6.07 -6.98 -14.59
C GLN A 55 -6.53 -6.40 -15.94
N ASP A 56 -7.31 -7.14 -16.72
CA ASP A 56 -7.86 -6.73 -18.01
C ASP A 56 -9.25 -6.04 -17.89
N GLY A 57 -9.70 -5.76 -16.65
CA GLY A 57 -10.97 -5.12 -16.35
C GLY A 57 -12.18 -6.05 -16.30
N ALA A 58 -11.99 -7.35 -16.56
CA ALA A 58 -13.08 -8.32 -16.48
C ALA A 58 -13.38 -8.74 -15.03
N ASN A 59 -14.52 -9.45 -14.85
CA ASN A 59 -14.95 -10.04 -13.58
C ASN A 59 -15.04 -9.04 -12.42
N LEU A 60 -15.47 -7.81 -12.73
CA LEU A 60 -15.70 -6.78 -11.70
C LEU A 60 -16.74 -7.27 -10.69
N ARG A 61 -16.37 -7.22 -9.40
CA ARG A 61 -17.31 -7.43 -8.29
C ARG A 61 -17.00 -6.51 -7.12
N TYR A 62 -18.03 -6.14 -6.38
CA TYR A 62 -17.89 -5.35 -5.15
C TYR A 62 -17.61 -6.26 -3.95
N LEU A 63 -16.68 -5.83 -3.10
CA LEU A 63 -16.30 -6.52 -1.88
C LEU A 63 -17.02 -5.92 -0.65
N THR A 64 -17.41 -4.63 -0.71
CA THR A 64 -18.16 -3.93 0.36
C THR A 64 -19.43 -3.32 -0.19
N LYS A 65 -20.40 -3.05 0.68
CA LYS A 65 -21.72 -2.52 0.32
C LYS A 65 -21.75 -1.00 0.14
N GLY A 66 -20.75 -0.29 0.71
CA GLY A 66 -20.68 1.17 0.69
C GLY A 66 -21.39 1.85 1.87
N ASP A 67 -21.66 1.09 2.92
CA ASP A 67 -22.17 1.56 4.22
C ASP A 67 -21.06 2.22 5.07
N GLU A 68 -19.81 1.95 4.74
CA GLU A 68 -18.63 2.54 5.36
C GLU A 68 -17.74 3.21 4.30
N LEU A 69 -17.09 4.30 4.68
CA LEU A 69 -16.04 4.89 3.86
C LEU A 69 -14.81 3.98 3.90
N VAL A 70 -14.36 3.53 2.75
CA VAL A 70 -13.18 2.65 2.60
C VAL A 70 -12.15 3.30 1.71
N VAL A 71 -10.86 3.16 2.06
CA VAL A 71 -9.74 3.72 1.28
C VAL A 71 -8.49 2.84 1.37
N THR A 72 -7.57 3.07 0.46
CA THR A 72 -6.20 2.50 0.44
C THR A 72 -6.12 0.98 0.55
N PRO A 73 -6.86 0.20 -0.28
CA PRO A 73 -6.75 -1.25 -0.24
C PRO A 73 -5.36 -1.72 -0.69
N ARG A 74 -4.88 -2.81 -0.07
CA ARG A 74 -3.61 -3.46 -0.39
C ARG A 74 -3.77 -4.97 -0.35
N PHE A 75 -3.30 -5.65 -1.40
CA PHE A 75 -3.24 -7.11 -1.43
C PHE A 75 -2.13 -7.66 -0.54
N SER A 76 -2.41 -8.78 0.10
CA SER A 76 -1.38 -9.67 0.63
C SER A 76 -0.62 -10.34 -0.53
N PRO A 77 0.72 -10.38 -0.51
CA PRO A 77 1.47 -11.10 -1.53
C PRO A 77 1.41 -12.63 -1.38
N ALA A 78 0.92 -13.15 -0.25
CA ALA A 78 0.96 -14.56 0.10
C ALA A 78 -0.42 -15.22 0.25
N SER A 79 -1.50 -14.43 0.37
CA SER A 79 -2.86 -14.95 0.60
C SER A 79 -3.90 -14.18 -0.19
N GLN A 80 -5.16 -14.63 -0.11
CA GLN A 80 -6.31 -13.95 -0.71
C GLN A 80 -6.88 -12.88 0.23
N ASP A 81 -6.01 -12.22 1.00
CA ASP A 81 -6.39 -11.19 1.93
C ASP A 81 -6.02 -9.80 1.40
N ILE A 82 -6.84 -8.83 1.74
CA ILE A 82 -6.58 -7.41 1.53
C ILE A 82 -6.60 -6.69 2.88
N ALA A 83 -5.70 -5.72 3.04
CA ALA A 83 -5.78 -4.75 4.12
C ALA A 83 -6.26 -3.41 3.55
N TYR A 84 -7.14 -2.74 4.27
CA TYR A 84 -7.68 -1.43 3.87
C TYR A 84 -8.03 -0.60 5.11
N MET A 85 -8.23 0.68 4.92
CA MET A 85 -8.72 1.55 5.98
C MET A 85 -10.24 1.70 5.85
N ALA A 86 -10.97 1.49 6.96
CA ALA A 86 -12.41 1.65 7.07
C ALA A 86 -12.77 2.71 8.13
N PHE A 87 -13.83 3.45 7.85
CA PHE A 87 -14.39 4.50 8.71
C PHE A 87 -15.80 4.08 9.17
N GLY A 88 -15.88 2.97 9.88
CA GLY A 88 -17.16 2.40 10.37
C GLY A 88 -17.48 2.71 11.84
N GLY A 89 -16.67 3.52 12.49
CA GLY A 89 -16.80 3.87 13.92
C GLY A 89 -16.33 5.27 14.24
N SER A 90 -15.96 5.51 15.51
CA SER A 90 -15.43 6.82 15.95
C SER A 90 -14.09 7.15 15.29
N ASP A 91 -13.23 6.15 15.13
CA ASP A 91 -11.90 6.31 14.56
C ASP A 91 -11.68 5.38 13.36
N PRO A 92 -10.99 5.85 12.31
CA PRO A 92 -10.57 5.00 11.21
C PRO A 92 -9.68 3.85 11.67
N ARG A 93 -9.91 2.66 11.11
CA ARG A 93 -9.18 1.43 11.47
C ARG A 93 -8.66 0.73 10.22
N VAL A 94 -7.50 0.12 10.36
CA VAL A 94 -7.04 -0.88 9.38
C VAL A 94 -7.85 -2.16 9.61
N THR A 95 -8.49 -2.60 8.55
CA THR A 95 -9.27 -3.84 8.49
C THR A 95 -8.63 -4.79 7.50
N MET A 96 -8.62 -6.07 7.81
CA MET A 96 -8.23 -7.15 6.91
C MET A 96 -9.47 -7.91 6.46
N MET A 97 -9.56 -8.23 5.18
CA MET A 97 -10.65 -8.99 4.59
C MET A 97 -10.10 -10.12 3.73
N ASN A 98 -10.61 -11.32 3.90
CA ASN A 98 -10.40 -12.40 2.96
C ASN A 98 -11.38 -12.26 1.79
N ILE A 99 -10.87 -12.16 0.57
CA ILE A 99 -11.69 -11.84 -0.62
C ILE A 99 -12.55 -13.00 -1.11
N ASP A 100 -12.26 -14.22 -0.71
CA ASP A 100 -13.03 -15.41 -1.12
C ASP A 100 -14.18 -15.69 -0.15
N SER A 101 -13.91 -15.60 1.17
CA SER A 101 -14.94 -15.81 2.20
C SER A 101 -15.75 -14.56 2.56
N GLY A 102 -15.21 -13.36 2.29
CA GLY A 102 -15.79 -12.09 2.71
C GLY A 102 -15.63 -11.82 4.22
N GLN A 103 -14.98 -12.71 4.96
CA GLN A 103 -14.70 -12.47 6.39
C GLN A 103 -13.73 -11.33 6.54
N HIS A 104 -14.03 -10.43 7.48
CA HIS A 104 -13.20 -9.27 7.79
C HIS A 104 -13.03 -9.09 9.28
N GLU A 105 -11.89 -8.53 9.67
CA GLU A 105 -11.55 -8.24 11.06
C GLU A 105 -10.74 -6.94 11.17
N ILE A 106 -10.93 -6.21 12.26
CA ILE A 106 -10.12 -5.03 12.57
C ILE A 106 -8.76 -5.51 13.05
N MET A 107 -7.69 -4.91 12.49
CA MET A 107 -6.32 -5.22 12.83
C MET A 107 -5.89 -4.53 14.12
N GLY A 108 -5.81 -5.31 15.21
CA GLY A 108 -5.33 -4.85 16.51
C GLY A 108 -6.33 -3.93 17.25
N ASN A 109 -6.06 -3.76 18.52
CA ASN A 109 -6.79 -2.83 19.39
C ASN A 109 -5.88 -1.66 19.77
N PHE A 110 -5.84 -0.65 18.92
CA PHE A 110 -4.98 0.52 19.11
C PHE A 110 -5.78 1.70 19.67
N PRO A 111 -5.18 2.50 20.57
CA PRO A 111 -5.83 3.67 21.17
C PRO A 111 -5.77 4.91 20.25
N GLY A 112 -6.13 4.80 18.99
CA GLY A 112 -6.06 5.89 18.02
C GLY A 112 -6.35 5.41 16.61
N MET A 113 -6.23 6.29 15.64
CA MET A 113 -6.45 5.98 14.23
C MET A 113 -5.29 5.17 13.66
N THR A 114 -5.60 4.03 13.02
CA THR A 114 -4.62 3.26 12.23
C THR A 114 -4.85 3.47 10.73
N PHE A 115 -3.77 3.64 9.95
CA PHE A 115 -3.87 3.90 8.51
C PHE A 115 -2.62 3.48 7.73
N ALA A 116 -2.68 3.60 6.40
CA ALA A 116 -1.61 3.30 5.46
C ALA A 116 -0.99 1.89 5.63
N PRO A 117 -1.81 0.81 5.63
CA PRO A 117 -1.29 -0.54 5.82
C PRO A 117 -0.46 -1.00 4.63
N ARG A 118 0.60 -1.79 4.90
CA ARG A 118 1.41 -2.50 3.90
C ARG A 118 1.80 -3.86 4.42
N PHE A 119 1.61 -4.90 3.61
CA PHE A 119 2.12 -6.23 3.91
C PHE A 119 3.64 -6.30 3.74
N SER A 120 4.27 -7.14 4.55
CA SER A 120 5.64 -7.60 4.28
C SER A 120 5.67 -8.48 3.03
N PRO A 121 6.81 -8.62 2.35
CA PRO A 121 6.92 -9.42 1.12
C PRO A 121 6.54 -10.89 1.28
N ASP A 122 6.71 -11.45 2.47
CA ASP A 122 6.30 -12.81 2.84
C ASP A 122 4.82 -12.92 3.25
N GLY A 123 4.10 -11.78 3.34
CA GLY A 123 2.70 -11.71 3.74
C GLY A 123 2.44 -12.03 5.20
N GLN A 124 3.47 -12.16 6.05
CA GLN A 124 3.29 -12.56 7.45
C GLN A 124 3.12 -11.37 8.40
N LYS A 125 3.46 -10.17 7.96
CA LYS A 125 3.38 -8.95 8.75
C LYS A 125 2.66 -7.85 8.02
N VAL A 126 2.09 -6.92 8.77
CA VAL A 126 1.58 -5.64 8.26
C VAL A 126 2.24 -4.51 9.01
N VAL A 127 2.86 -3.58 8.30
CA VAL A 127 3.28 -2.29 8.85
C VAL A 127 2.18 -1.27 8.63
N MET A 128 1.93 -0.42 9.61
CA MET A 128 0.90 0.62 9.56
C MET A 128 1.31 1.84 10.37
N SER A 129 0.66 2.95 10.13
CA SER A 129 0.80 4.16 10.92
C SER A 129 -0.29 4.20 12.01
N LEU A 130 0.07 4.59 13.21
CA LEU A 130 -0.84 4.84 14.32
C LEU A 130 -0.74 6.31 14.73
N SER A 131 -1.84 7.04 14.61
CA SER A 131 -1.95 8.43 15.06
C SER A 131 -2.52 8.52 16.45
N GLN A 132 -1.85 9.27 17.31
CA GLN A 132 -2.29 9.60 18.66
C GLN A 132 -2.09 11.11 18.88
N GLY A 133 -3.19 11.85 18.92
CA GLY A 133 -3.14 13.31 19.00
C GLY A 133 -2.46 13.92 17.77
N ALA A 134 -1.41 14.72 17.97
CA ALA A 134 -0.69 15.43 16.91
C ALA A 134 0.46 14.61 16.28
N THR A 135 0.74 13.40 16.74
CA THR A 135 1.85 12.57 16.30
C THR A 135 1.38 11.28 15.63
N SER A 136 2.19 10.75 14.74
CA SER A 136 1.98 9.42 14.15
C SER A 136 3.28 8.64 14.19
N ASN A 137 3.18 7.38 14.58
CA ASN A 137 4.31 6.48 14.61
C ASN A 137 4.03 5.20 13.86
N LEU A 138 5.08 4.53 13.41
CA LEU A 138 4.99 3.27 12.68
C LEU A 138 4.95 2.09 13.64
N TYR A 139 4.07 1.16 13.33
CA TYR A 139 3.92 -0.12 14.04
C TYR A 139 3.92 -1.26 13.03
N VAL A 140 4.48 -2.38 13.43
CA VAL A 140 4.38 -3.64 12.69
C VAL A 140 3.60 -4.65 13.52
N MET A 141 2.67 -5.34 12.89
CA MET A 141 1.91 -6.45 13.47
C MET A 141 2.31 -7.75 12.80
N ASP A 142 2.63 -8.76 13.57
CA ASP A 142 2.73 -10.13 13.10
C ASP A 142 1.32 -10.74 12.99
N LEU A 143 0.95 -11.22 11.80
CA LEU A 143 -0.41 -11.68 11.52
C LEU A 143 -0.76 -13.00 12.18
N ARG A 144 0.23 -13.81 12.50
CA ARG A 144 0.02 -15.11 13.15
C ARG A 144 -0.16 -14.95 14.67
N SER A 145 0.78 -14.26 15.32
CA SER A 145 0.79 -14.08 16.78
C SER A 145 -0.08 -12.91 17.24
N ARG A 146 -0.46 -12.01 16.32
CA ARG A 146 -1.14 -10.74 16.59
C ARG A 146 -0.32 -9.79 17.49
N SER A 147 0.93 -10.10 17.72
CA SER A 147 1.84 -9.21 18.45
C SER A 147 2.16 -7.97 17.63
N THR A 148 2.27 -6.84 18.30
CA THR A 148 2.62 -5.56 17.69
C THR A 148 3.91 -5.02 18.26
N MET A 149 4.73 -4.42 17.42
CA MET A 149 5.95 -3.76 17.80
C MET A 149 5.94 -2.32 17.25
N ARG A 150 6.24 -1.35 18.11
CA ARG A 150 6.45 0.04 17.71
C ARG A 150 7.80 0.15 17.04
N LEU A 151 7.86 0.75 15.84
CA LEU A 151 9.08 0.92 15.06
C LEU A 151 9.70 2.31 15.24
N THR A 152 8.86 3.34 15.36
CA THR A 152 9.30 4.72 15.59
C THR A 152 8.69 5.27 16.87
N ASP A 153 9.47 6.09 17.57
CA ASP A 153 9.09 6.79 18.81
C ASP A 153 9.52 8.23 18.71
N THR A 154 8.75 9.03 17.99
CA THR A 154 9.06 10.43 17.71
C THR A 154 7.82 11.30 17.93
N ASN A 155 8.07 12.61 18.11
CA ASN A 155 7.02 13.61 18.14
C ASN A 155 6.63 14.11 16.73
N ALA A 156 7.03 13.38 15.69
CA ALA A 156 6.78 13.69 14.30
C ALA A 156 5.56 12.92 13.75
N ILE A 157 5.23 13.21 12.51
CA ILE A 157 4.24 12.46 11.72
C ILE A 157 5.00 11.49 10.83
N ASP A 158 5.17 10.25 11.32
CA ASP A 158 5.75 9.14 10.56
C ASP A 158 4.61 8.34 9.92
N THR A 159 4.58 8.27 8.57
CA THR A 159 3.45 7.64 7.86
C THR A 159 3.86 7.05 6.51
N SER A 160 2.90 6.42 5.83
CA SER A 160 3.05 5.83 4.49
C SER A 160 4.22 4.83 4.39
N PRO A 161 4.34 3.86 5.31
CA PRO A 161 5.43 2.90 5.27
C PRO A 161 5.32 1.94 4.09
N SER A 162 6.47 1.48 3.57
CA SER A 162 6.56 0.44 2.54
C SER A 162 7.77 -0.44 2.80
N PHE A 163 7.58 -1.77 2.82
CA PHE A 163 8.69 -2.72 2.94
C PHE A 163 9.56 -2.74 1.67
N SER A 164 10.86 -2.92 1.86
CA SER A 164 11.75 -3.36 0.78
C SER A 164 11.38 -4.78 0.32
N PRO A 165 11.66 -5.18 -0.94
CA PRO A 165 11.31 -6.50 -1.46
C PRO A 165 11.92 -7.68 -0.69
N ASN A 166 13.06 -7.47 -0.02
CA ASN A 166 13.68 -8.47 0.86
C ASN A 166 13.15 -8.44 2.30
N GLY A 167 12.20 -7.54 2.61
CA GLY A 167 11.61 -7.41 3.94
C GLY A 167 12.52 -6.84 5.04
N GLN A 168 13.75 -6.43 4.71
CA GLN A 168 14.74 -6.02 5.72
C GLN A 168 14.65 -4.53 6.08
N GLN A 169 14.09 -3.71 5.22
CA GLN A 169 13.97 -2.27 5.38
C GLN A 169 12.54 -1.78 5.20
N ILE A 170 12.27 -0.61 5.75
CA ILE A 170 11.03 0.14 5.56
C ILE A 170 11.41 1.55 5.11
N VAL A 171 10.81 1.99 4.00
CA VAL A 171 10.79 3.38 3.58
C VAL A 171 9.50 4.03 4.09
N PHE A 172 9.55 5.27 4.51
CA PHE A 172 8.41 6.01 5.02
C PHE A 172 8.61 7.52 4.88
N GLU A 173 7.55 8.29 5.02
CA GLU A 173 7.63 9.75 5.10
C GLU A 173 7.60 10.21 6.56
N SER A 174 8.31 11.31 6.83
CA SER A 174 8.37 11.94 8.15
C SER A 174 8.65 13.43 8.06
N ASP A 175 8.02 14.21 8.92
CA ASP A 175 8.27 15.65 9.08
C ASP A 175 9.27 15.98 10.20
N ARG A 176 9.95 14.96 10.77
CA ARG A 176 10.95 15.13 11.85
C ARG A 176 12.09 16.12 11.56
N GLY A 177 12.33 16.41 10.29
CA GLY A 177 13.31 17.40 9.82
C GLY A 177 12.71 18.77 9.51
N GLY A 178 11.47 19.06 9.95
CA GLY A 178 10.75 20.31 9.73
C GLY A 178 9.82 20.31 8.51
N SER A 179 9.98 19.40 7.55
CA SER A 179 9.09 19.19 6.42
C SER A 179 9.05 17.73 6.06
N GLN A 180 7.97 17.30 5.39
CA GLN A 180 7.81 15.92 4.93
C GLN A 180 8.93 15.52 3.98
N GLN A 181 9.67 14.49 4.37
CA GLN A 181 10.80 13.92 3.63
C GLN A 181 10.77 12.40 3.73
N ILE A 182 11.52 11.73 2.86
CA ILE A 182 11.59 10.27 2.84
C ILE A 182 12.76 9.78 3.69
N TYR A 183 12.47 8.78 4.50
CA TYR A 183 13.41 8.12 5.39
C TYR A 183 13.39 6.61 5.15
N VAL A 184 14.51 5.97 5.40
CA VAL A 184 14.68 4.50 5.39
C VAL A 184 15.18 4.06 6.75
N MET A 185 14.64 2.94 7.26
CA MET A 185 15.06 2.31 8.51
C MET A 185 15.07 0.79 8.37
N SER A 186 15.65 0.09 9.35
CA SER A 186 15.51 -1.37 9.48
C SER A 186 14.06 -1.74 9.77
N ALA A 187 13.58 -2.85 9.20
CA ALA A 187 12.24 -3.41 9.51
C ALA A 187 12.10 -3.89 10.96
N GLY A 188 13.22 -4.07 11.68
CA GLY A 188 13.25 -4.35 13.11
C GLY A 188 13.24 -3.11 14.00
N GLY A 189 13.10 -1.91 13.44
CA GLY A 189 13.17 -0.65 14.17
C GLY A 189 14.58 -0.06 14.25
N GLY A 190 14.73 1.02 15.03
CA GLY A 190 16.00 1.70 15.22
C GLY A 190 16.10 3.04 14.50
N GLY A 191 17.34 3.51 14.27
CA GLY A 191 17.59 4.81 13.64
C GLY A 191 17.10 4.88 12.18
N ALA A 192 16.47 5.99 11.82
CA ALA A 192 16.03 6.26 10.47
C ALA A 192 16.97 7.24 9.77
N LYS A 193 17.31 6.95 8.52
CA LYS A 193 18.16 7.78 7.67
C LYS A 193 17.30 8.52 6.63
N ARG A 194 17.42 9.85 6.58
CA ARG A 194 16.80 10.66 5.52
C ARG A 194 17.49 10.37 4.18
N ILE A 195 16.71 10.22 3.11
CA ILE A 195 17.20 9.96 1.74
C ILE A 195 16.73 10.99 0.72
N SER A 196 15.77 11.86 1.03
CA SER A 196 15.33 12.96 0.16
C SER A 196 15.86 14.30 0.67
N PHE A 197 16.46 15.11 -0.22
CA PHE A 197 17.12 16.39 0.14
C PHE A 197 16.76 17.54 -0.79
N GLY A 198 15.96 17.29 -1.83
CA GLY A 198 15.50 18.32 -2.76
C GLY A 198 14.50 19.28 -2.14
N GLU A 199 14.20 20.34 -2.84
CA GLU A 199 13.17 21.31 -2.45
C GLU A 199 11.76 20.69 -2.53
N GLY A 200 10.88 21.17 -1.65
CA GLY A 200 9.48 20.71 -1.56
C GLY A 200 9.26 19.61 -0.54
N ARG A 201 8.07 19.03 -0.57
CA ARG A 201 7.65 17.94 0.29
C ARG A 201 7.68 16.63 -0.49
N TYR A 202 8.12 15.56 0.16
CA TYR A 202 8.14 14.22 -0.39
C TYR A 202 7.21 13.33 0.42
N SER A 203 6.35 12.58 -0.25
CA SER A 203 5.32 11.76 0.39
C SER A 203 5.09 10.44 -0.34
N THR A 204 4.31 9.56 0.29
CA THR A 204 3.85 8.27 -0.24
C THR A 204 4.93 7.42 -0.89
N PRO A 205 6.08 7.17 -0.22
CA PRO A 205 7.16 6.39 -0.81
C PRO A 205 6.75 4.93 -0.98
N VAL A 206 7.13 4.33 -2.11
CA VAL A 206 6.90 2.90 -2.40
C VAL A 206 8.16 2.28 -3.00
N TRP A 207 8.61 1.16 -2.46
CA TRP A 207 9.69 0.37 -3.05
C TRP A 207 9.27 -0.25 -4.38
N SER A 208 10.16 -0.22 -5.36
CA SER A 208 10.01 -1.02 -6.57
C SER A 208 10.09 -2.53 -6.24
N PRO A 209 9.41 -3.40 -6.98
CA PRO A 209 9.48 -4.84 -6.76
C PRO A 209 10.90 -5.44 -6.87
N ARG A 210 11.78 -4.80 -7.64
CA ARG A 210 13.20 -5.19 -7.78
C ARG A 210 14.11 -4.62 -6.70
N GLY A 211 13.63 -3.64 -5.93
CA GLY A 211 14.39 -3.00 -4.86
C GLY A 211 15.40 -1.95 -5.33
N ASP A 212 15.47 -1.66 -6.62
CA ASP A 212 16.42 -0.74 -7.24
C ASP A 212 15.99 0.73 -7.14
N TYR A 213 14.68 0.98 -6.98
CA TYR A 213 14.12 2.32 -6.86
C TYR A 213 13.08 2.44 -5.74
N ILE A 214 12.89 3.67 -5.30
CA ILE A 214 11.76 4.13 -4.49
C ILE A 214 11.01 5.17 -5.30
N ALA A 215 9.73 4.91 -5.59
CA ALA A 215 8.83 5.89 -6.17
C ALA A 215 8.28 6.78 -5.05
N PHE A 216 7.98 8.05 -5.38
CA PHE A 216 7.45 9.01 -4.42
C PHE A 216 6.61 10.09 -5.10
N THR A 217 5.76 10.74 -4.32
CA THR A 217 5.08 11.98 -4.70
C THR A 217 5.89 13.15 -4.17
N LYS A 218 6.13 14.16 -5.02
CA LYS A 218 6.79 15.42 -4.68
C LYS A 218 5.83 16.58 -4.88
N GLN A 219 5.70 17.42 -3.85
CA GLN A 219 4.91 18.65 -3.93
C GLN A 219 5.84 19.87 -3.82
N LYS A 220 5.77 20.76 -4.83
CA LYS A 220 6.52 22.01 -4.87
C LYS A 220 5.70 23.09 -5.59
N GLY A 221 5.57 24.27 -4.98
CA GLY A 221 4.92 25.43 -5.61
C GLY A 221 3.45 25.21 -6.02
N GLY A 222 2.71 24.32 -5.32
CA GLY A 222 1.32 23.97 -5.64
C GLY A 222 1.17 22.90 -6.74
N SER A 223 2.26 22.44 -7.34
CA SER A 223 2.29 21.34 -8.31
C SER A 223 2.67 20.04 -7.64
N PHE A 224 2.18 18.92 -8.19
CA PHE A 224 2.53 17.57 -7.79
C PHE A 224 3.35 16.91 -8.90
N ALA A 225 4.25 16.03 -8.49
CA ALA A 225 5.08 15.25 -9.38
C ALA A 225 5.23 13.83 -8.86
N ILE A 226 5.26 12.85 -9.74
CA ILE A 226 5.73 11.51 -9.41
C ILE A 226 7.21 11.42 -9.78
N GLY A 227 8.02 10.99 -8.83
CA GLY A 227 9.45 10.80 -9.03
C GLY A 227 9.92 9.44 -8.55
N ILE A 228 11.17 9.12 -8.90
CA ILE A 228 11.90 7.95 -8.41
C ILE A 228 13.28 8.36 -7.96
N MET A 229 13.83 7.62 -6.99
CA MET A 229 15.22 7.70 -6.54
C MET A 229 15.73 6.32 -6.18
N LYS A 230 17.05 6.16 -6.08
CA LYS A 230 17.64 4.94 -5.53
C LYS A 230 17.42 4.87 -4.01
N PRO A 231 17.52 3.67 -3.40
CA PRO A 231 17.35 3.51 -1.94
C PRO A 231 18.30 4.31 -1.06
N ASP A 232 19.44 4.72 -1.61
CA ASP A 232 20.40 5.60 -0.94
C ASP A 232 20.09 7.10 -1.07
N GLY A 233 19.04 7.44 -1.87
CA GLY A 233 18.61 8.81 -2.17
C GLY A 233 19.25 9.41 -3.43
N SER A 234 20.18 8.71 -4.07
CA SER A 234 20.80 9.20 -5.30
C SER A 234 19.94 9.01 -6.53
N GLY A 235 20.26 9.69 -7.63
CA GLY A 235 19.60 9.49 -8.92
C GLY A 235 18.12 9.89 -8.93
N GLU A 236 17.73 10.88 -8.11
CA GLU A 236 16.38 11.45 -8.17
C GLU A 236 16.06 11.93 -9.56
N ARG A 237 14.92 11.53 -10.07
CA ARG A 237 14.34 12.03 -11.32
C ARG A 237 12.83 12.11 -11.24
N ILE A 238 12.27 13.14 -11.83
CA ILE A 238 10.82 13.33 -11.95
C ILE A 238 10.34 12.61 -13.22
N LEU A 239 9.25 11.89 -13.10
CA LEU A 239 8.62 11.12 -14.19
C LEU A 239 7.43 11.86 -14.79
N THR A 240 6.62 12.52 -13.94
CA THR A 240 5.42 13.26 -14.35
C THR A 240 5.28 14.50 -13.51
N GLU A 241 4.70 15.56 -14.08
CA GLU A 241 4.33 16.78 -13.37
C GLU A 241 2.89 17.16 -13.73
N GLY A 242 2.10 17.65 -12.74
CA GLY A 242 0.73 18.08 -12.99
C GLY A 242 0.05 18.66 -11.74
N PHE A 243 -1.15 19.23 -11.93
CA PHE A 243 -1.98 19.71 -10.84
C PHE A 243 -2.66 18.56 -10.07
N HIS A 244 -2.88 17.44 -10.72
CA HIS A 244 -3.48 16.25 -10.17
C HIS A 244 -2.49 15.11 -10.35
N ASN A 245 -1.89 14.66 -9.27
CA ASN A 245 -1.18 13.39 -9.21
C ASN A 245 -2.01 12.43 -8.38
N GLU A 246 -2.46 11.40 -9.04
CA GLU A 246 -3.09 10.27 -8.41
C GLU A 246 -1.97 9.33 -7.92
N GLY A 247 -1.75 9.28 -6.62
CA GLY A 247 -0.77 8.43 -5.95
C GLY A 247 -1.42 7.27 -5.22
#